data_f6b549c4137c8d229876cd495d749ed0
#
_entry.id   f6b549c4137c8d229876cd495d749ed0
#
_cell.length_a   1.000
_cell.length_b   1.000
_cell.length_c   1.000
_cell.angle_alpha   90.00
_cell.angle_beta   90.00
_cell.angle_gamma   90.00
#
_symmetry.space_group_name_H-M   'P 1'
#
loop_
_entity.id
_entity.type
_entity.pdbx_description
1 polymer ?
#
loop_
_entity_poly.entity_id
_entity_poly.type
_entity_poly.pdbx_seq_one_letter_code
_entity_poly.pdbx_strand_id
1 'polypeptide(L)'
;MQYALRAGQTELARSARVSRMGAMTASIAHEINQPLAAIVANANAALRWMARTPPDVAEARESLEQIVRESQRAADMIQSVRSMFKSKELACVSVDLNQLIHEVLALVQGTLKKHGVVVRTELNEALIPVPGNRVQLQQVLFNLVTNAIDAMELVADRRMLVKSDLESSGEVRVTVEDSGSGIDPKVIDRIFTSFFTTKADGMGMGLSICRSIIESHGGRLWASPGATRGAVFRFTLPTGISGGEVE
;
A
#
# COMPACT_ATOMS: atom_id res chain seq x y z
N MET A 1 31.68 -4.08 24.37
CA MET A 1 31.91 -3.24 23.19
C MET A 1 30.81 -3.34 22.12
N GLN A 2 30.32 -4.52 21.77
CA GLN A 2 29.22 -4.70 20.77
C GLN A 2 27.88 -4.08 21.18
N TYR A 3 27.51 -4.01 22.46
CA TYR A 3 26.29 -3.38 22.94
C TYR A 3 26.26 -1.86 22.74
N ALA A 4 27.40 -1.18 22.95
CA ALA A 4 27.51 0.26 22.75
C ALA A 4 27.43 0.65 21.26
N LEU A 5 27.97 -0.17 20.36
CA LEU A 5 27.87 0.03 18.92
C LEU A 5 26.44 -0.13 18.41
N ARG A 6 25.70 -1.14 18.89
CA ARG A 6 24.28 -1.33 18.55
C ARG A 6 23.38 -0.19 19.08
N ALA A 7 23.64 0.28 20.30
CA ALA A 7 22.90 1.42 20.86
C ALA A 7 23.16 2.71 20.06
N GLY A 8 24.42 2.97 19.67
CA GLY A 8 24.77 4.12 18.82
C GLY A 8 24.17 4.07 17.42
N GLN A 9 24.13 2.89 16.79
CA GLN A 9 23.50 2.70 15.46
C GLN A 9 21.97 2.91 15.53
N THR A 10 21.33 2.49 16.63
CA THR A 10 19.89 2.69 16.83
C THR A 10 19.57 4.17 17.05
N GLU A 11 20.41 4.91 17.78
CA GLU A 11 20.25 6.35 18.03
C GLU A 11 20.49 7.18 16.76
N LEU A 12 21.52 6.83 15.97
CA LEU A 12 21.77 7.47 14.67
C LEU A 12 20.65 7.21 13.66
N ALA A 13 20.14 5.98 13.61
CA ALA A 13 18.98 5.64 12.78
C ALA A 13 17.72 6.39 13.21
N ARG A 14 17.52 6.59 14.53
CA ARG A 14 16.42 7.37 15.08
C ARG A 14 16.56 8.86 14.74
N SER A 15 17.74 9.44 14.92
CA SER A 15 18.03 10.85 14.61
C SER A 15 17.90 11.14 13.11
N ALA A 16 18.40 10.26 12.24
CA ALA A 16 18.25 10.37 10.78
C ALA A 16 16.79 10.22 10.33
N ARG A 17 15.97 9.43 11.06
CA ARG A 17 14.53 9.29 10.81
C ARG A 17 13.79 10.56 11.24
N VAL A 18 14.09 11.12 12.41
CA VAL A 18 13.50 12.38 12.91
C VAL A 18 13.88 13.56 12.00
N SER A 19 15.11 13.66 11.54
CA SER A 19 15.56 14.73 10.63
C SER A 19 14.88 14.65 9.27
N ARG A 20 14.73 13.45 8.70
CA ARG A 20 13.93 13.24 7.47
C ARG A 20 12.46 13.57 7.67
N MET A 21 11.91 13.31 8.86
CA MET A 21 10.54 13.66 9.23
C MET A 21 10.30 15.17 9.32
N GLY A 22 11.24 15.96 9.81
CA GLY A 22 11.11 17.41 9.85
C GLY A 22 10.93 18.04 8.45
N ALA A 23 11.68 17.57 7.46
CA ALA A 23 11.51 17.97 6.07
C ALA A 23 10.17 17.48 5.46
N MET A 24 9.67 16.32 5.91
CA MET A 24 8.41 15.73 5.42
C MET A 24 7.17 16.39 6.07
N THR A 25 7.29 16.96 7.27
CA THR A 25 6.13 17.53 8.01
C THR A 25 5.46 18.67 7.23
N ALA A 26 6.23 19.53 6.58
CA ALA A 26 5.68 20.61 5.77
C ALA A 26 4.96 20.09 4.51
N SER A 27 5.50 19.08 3.86
CA SER A 27 4.88 18.42 2.69
C SER A 27 3.60 17.70 3.08
N ILE A 28 3.60 16.90 4.16
CA ILE A 28 2.43 16.20 4.67
C ILE A 28 1.31 17.18 5.06
N ALA A 29 1.67 18.26 5.76
CA ALA A 29 0.69 19.29 6.12
C ALA A 29 0.08 19.95 4.88
N HIS A 30 0.89 20.25 3.87
CA HIS A 30 0.42 20.80 2.61
C HIS A 30 -0.52 19.84 1.88
N GLU A 31 -0.17 18.57 1.80
CA GLU A 31 -0.97 17.53 1.13
C GLU A 31 -2.29 17.22 1.86
N ILE A 32 -2.32 17.25 3.21
CA ILE A 32 -3.57 17.12 3.98
C ILE A 32 -4.47 18.35 3.77
N ASN A 33 -3.89 19.54 3.68
CA ASN A 33 -4.67 20.75 3.48
C ASN A 33 -5.31 20.84 2.09
N GLN A 34 -4.76 20.19 1.07
CA GLN A 34 -5.33 20.19 -0.28
C GLN A 34 -6.73 19.57 -0.33
N PRO A 35 -6.98 18.29 0.07
CA PRO A 35 -8.31 17.72 0.07
C PRO A 35 -9.26 18.47 1.02
N LEU A 36 -8.78 18.97 2.16
CA LEU A 36 -9.60 19.78 3.06
C LEU A 36 -10.06 21.09 2.39
N ALA A 37 -9.20 21.77 1.65
CA ALA A 37 -9.56 22.97 0.89
C ALA A 37 -10.56 22.64 -0.23
N ALA A 38 -10.38 21.51 -0.91
CA ALA A 38 -11.30 21.02 -1.94
C ALA A 38 -12.68 20.69 -1.35
N ILE A 39 -12.76 20.06 -0.17
CA ILE A 39 -14.03 19.80 0.55
C ILE A 39 -14.75 21.12 0.81
N VAL A 40 -14.07 22.13 1.36
CA VAL A 40 -14.67 23.44 1.67
C VAL A 40 -15.13 24.14 0.38
N ALA A 41 -14.34 24.10 -0.68
CA ALA A 41 -14.69 24.72 -1.96
C ALA A 41 -15.94 24.08 -2.58
N ASN A 42 -16.01 22.74 -2.59
CA ASN A 42 -17.15 22.00 -3.12
C ASN A 42 -18.41 22.16 -2.24
N ALA A 43 -18.28 22.25 -0.91
CA ALA A 43 -19.40 22.56 -0.03
C ALA A 43 -20.00 23.93 -0.35
N ASN A 44 -19.15 24.95 -0.51
CA ASN A 44 -19.58 26.28 -0.92
C ASN A 44 -20.20 26.30 -2.33
N ALA A 45 -19.69 25.49 -3.26
CA ALA A 45 -20.28 25.33 -4.59
C ALA A 45 -21.66 24.71 -4.50
N ALA A 46 -21.84 23.59 -3.77
CA ALA A 46 -23.14 22.96 -3.57
C ALA A 46 -24.19 23.94 -2.99
N LEU A 47 -23.80 24.74 -1.98
CA LEU A 47 -24.67 25.76 -1.40
C LEU A 47 -25.10 26.81 -2.43
N ARG A 48 -24.16 27.29 -3.30
CA ARG A 48 -24.48 28.25 -4.36
C ARG A 48 -25.44 27.65 -5.42
N TRP A 49 -25.22 26.39 -5.82
CA TRP A 49 -26.09 25.71 -6.76
C TRP A 49 -27.53 25.53 -6.22
N MET A 50 -27.63 25.18 -4.94
CA MET A 50 -28.90 25.07 -4.25
C MET A 50 -29.65 26.40 -4.04
N ALA A 51 -28.90 27.52 -3.94
CA ALA A 51 -29.45 28.87 -3.78
C ALA A 51 -29.98 29.49 -5.10
N ARG A 52 -29.81 28.87 -6.25
CA ARG A 52 -30.34 29.34 -7.53
C ARG A 52 -31.85 29.19 -7.60
N THR A 53 -32.45 29.93 -8.49
CA THR A 53 -33.91 29.86 -8.76
C THR A 53 -34.13 29.62 -10.26
N PRO A 54 -34.51 28.38 -10.67
CA PRO A 54 -34.67 27.17 -9.86
C PRO A 54 -33.31 26.62 -9.36
N PRO A 55 -33.31 25.85 -8.26
CA PRO A 55 -32.08 25.22 -7.76
C PRO A 55 -31.52 24.24 -8.77
N ASP A 56 -30.17 24.24 -8.93
CA ASP A 56 -29.47 23.28 -9.76
C ASP A 56 -29.04 22.08 -8.91
N VAL A 57 -29.92 21.09 -8.81
CA VAL A 57 -29.74 19.92 -7.97
C VAL A 57 -28.66 19.00 -8.55
N ALA A 58 -28.47 18.97 -9.87
CA ALA A 58 -27.48 18.11 -10.52
C ALA A 58 -26.06 18.56 -10.15
N GLU A 59 -25.75 19.83 -10.32
CA GLU A 59 -24.46 20.43 -9.98
C GLU A 59 -24.18 20.40 -8.47
N ALA A 60 -25.22 20.60 -7.65
CA ALA A 60 -25.11 20.48 -6.20
C ALA A 60 -24.73 19.04 -5.80
N ARG A 61 -25.34 18.03 -6.42
CA ARG A 61 -25.04 16.62 -6.19
C ARG A 61 -23.61 16.26 -6.59
N GLU A 62 -23.15 16.70 -7.76
CA GLU A 62 -21.78 16.48 -8.21
C GLU A 62 -20.78 17.07 -7.21
N SER A 63 -21.03 18.30 -6.72
CA SER A 63 -20.21 18.93 -5.68
C SER A 63 -20.19 18.12 -4.38
N LEU A 64 -21.30 17.52 -3.95
CA LEU A 64 -21.38 16.66 -2.77
C LEU A 64 -20.63 15.34 -2.98
N GLU A 65 -20.73 14.73 -4.16
CA GLU A 65 -19.99 13.52 -4.51
C GLU A 65 -18.47 13.77 -4.49
N GLN A 66 -18.04 14.96 -4.94
CA GLN A 66 -16.65 15.38 -4.84
C GLN A 66 -16.17 15.51 -3.38
N ILE A 67 -17.01 16.05 -2.49
CA ILE A 67 -16.71 16.12 -1.04
C ILE A 67 -16.49 14.72 -0.47
N VAL A 68 -17.32 13.74 -0.84
CA VAL A 68 -17.15 12.36 -0.38
C VAL A 68 -15.81 11.77 -0.84
N ARG A 69 -15.44 11.97 -2.12
CA ARG A 69 -14.16 11.52 -2.66
C ARG A 69 -12.95 12.15 -1.93
N GLU A 70 -12.99 13.47 -1.74
CA GLU A 70 -11.88 14.18 -1.07
C GLU A 70 -11.79 13.84 0.42
N SER A 71 -12.92 13.56 1.09
CA SER A 71 -12.94 13.11 2.48
C SER A 71 -12.29 11.73 2.64
N GLN A 72 -12.59 10.80 1.71
CA GLN A 72 -11.95 9.48 1.70
C GLN A 72 -10.44 9.61 1.48
N ARG A 73 -10.03 10.44 0.52
CA ARG A 73 -8.62 10.72 0.24
C ARG A 73 -7.86 11.28 1.46
N ALA A 74 -8.47 12.22 2.19
CA ALA A 74 -7.89 12.76 3.42
C ALA A 74 -7.76 11.69 4.52
N ALA A 75 -8.75 10.81 4.67
CA ALA A 75 -8.73 9.72 5.64
C ALA A 75 -7.61 8.71 5.33
N ASP A 76 -7.45 8.32 4.06
CA ASP A 76 -6.40 7.40 3.62
C ASP A 76 -5.01 7.99 3.84
N MET A 77 -4.84 9.30 3.64
CA MET A 77 -3.62 10.03 3.91
C MET A 77 -3.26 10.03 5.40
N ILE A 78 -4.24 10.35 6.26
CA ILE A 78 -4.04 10.35 7.72
C ILE A 78 -3.67 8.94 8.20
N GLN A 79 -4.32 7.90 7.66
CA GLN A 79 -4.00 6.52 7.99
C GLN A 79 -2.59 6.13 7.55
N SER A 80 -2.16 6.56 6.36
CA SER A 80 -0.81 6.34 5.84
C SER A 80 0.26 7.01 6.72
N VAL A 81 0.04 8.27 7.09
CA VAL A 81 0.92 9.00 8.01
C VAL A 81 0.96 8.31 9.37
N ARG A 82 -0.20 7.93 9.91
CA ARG A 82 -0.29 7.24 11.22
C ARG A 82 0.46 5.91 11.23
N SER A 83 0.44 5.17 10.12
CA SER A 83 1.17 3.90 9.98
C SER A 83 2.68 4.09 10.02
N MET A 84 3.20 5.21 9.47
CA MET A 84 4.63 5.56 9.56
C MET A 84 5.09 5.81 11.00
N PHE A 85 4.21 6.32 11.87
CA PHE A 85 4.51 6.63 13.27
C PHE A 85 4.32 5.44 14.23
N LYS A 86 3.43 4.50 13.91
CA LYS A 86 3.01 3.44 14.83
C LYS A 86 3.98 2.23 14.90
N SER A 87 5.19 2.36 14.40
CA SER A 87 6.18 1.29 14.14
C SER A 87 6.79 0.62 15.37
N LYS A 88 6.39 0.87 16.61
CA LYS A 88 7.18 0.40 17.77
C LYS A 88 6.49 -0.45 18.87
N GLU A 89 5.18 -0.66 18.84
CA GLU A 89 4.51 -1.37 19.96
C GLU A 89 3.51 -2.47 19.59
N LEU A 90 3.38 -2.81 18.32
CA LEU A 90 2.51 -3.93 17.93
C LEU A 90 3.31 -5.23 18.02
N ALA A 91 2.84 -6.15 18.87
CA ALA A 91 3.46 -7.44 19.09
C ALA A 91 3.79 -8.15 17.76
N CYS A 92 5.04 -8.59 17.61
CA CYS A 92 5.43 -9.52 16.58
C CYS A 92 4.79 -10.86 16.95
N VAL A 93 3.86 -11.32 16.11
CA VAL A 93 3.15 -12.58 16.29
C VAL A 93 3.45 -13.51 15.12
N SER A 94 3.15 -14.77 15.28
CA SER A 94 3.19 -15.73 14.17
C SER A 94 2.02 -15.45 13.22
N VAL A 95 2.30 -15.10 11.97
CA VAL A 95 1.31 -14.71 10.97
C VAL A 95 1.24 -15.74 9.87
N ASP A 96 0.06 -16.32 9.66
CA ASP A 96 -0.28 -17.12 8.49
C ASP A 96 -0.58 -16.18 7.31
N LEU A 97 0.32 -16.14 6.33
CA LEU A 97 0.19 -15.26 5.16
C LEU A 97 -0.91 -15.72 4.21
N ASN A 98 -1.19 -17.01 4.11
CA ASN A 98 -2.27 -17.53 3.27
C ASN A 98 -3.64 -17.10 3.81
N GLN A 99 -3.83 -17.24 5.13
CA GLN A 99 -5.02 -16.73 5.78
C GLN A 99 -5.17 -15.20 5.57
N LEU A 100 -4.09 -14.46 5.72
CA LEU A 100 -4.08 -13.01 5.55
C LEU A 100 -4.42 -12.59 4.10
N ILE A 101 -3.92 -13.31 3.10
CA ILE A 101 -4.27 -13.12 1.68
C ILE A 101 -5.78 -13.34 1.47
N HIS A 102 -6.35 -14.43 2.00
CA HIS A 102 -7.78 -14.70 1.88
C HIS A 102 -8.64 -13.58 2.50
N GLU A 103 -8.24 -13.08 3.67
CA GLU A 103 -8.97 -12.00 4.34
C GLU A 103 -8.93 -10.69 3.55
N VAL A 104 -7.75 -10.33 3.00
CA VAL A 104 -7.63 -9.13 2.18
C VAL A 104 -8.46 -9.26 0.91
N LEU A 105 -8.44 -10.41 0.22
CA LEU A 105 -9.24 -10.65 -0.97
C LEU A 105 -10.74 -10.60 -0.66
N ALA A 106 -11.18 -11.13 0.49
CA ALA A 106 -12.56 -11.03 0.95
C ALA A 106 -12.97 -9.57 1.21
N LEU A 107 -12.08 -8.77 1.83
CA LEU A 107 -12.32 -7.36 2.11
C LEU A 107 -12.55 -6.54 0.82
N VAL A 108 -11.80 -6.82 -0.24
CA VAL A 108 -11.90 -6.10 -1.52
C VAL A 108 -12.85 -6.77 -2.52
N GLN A 109 -13.55 -7.83 -2.15
CA GLN A 109 -14.42 -8.60 -3.06
C GLN A 109 -15.47 -7.73 -3.78
N GLY A 110 -16.06 -6.77 -3.06
CA GLY A 110 -17.01 -5.82 -3.66
C GLY A 110 -16.38 -4.99 -4.77
N THR A 111 -15.18 -4.50 -4.54
CA THR A 111 -14.41 -3.71 -5.51
C THR A 111 -13.99 -4.57 -6.70
N LEU A 112 -13.49 -5.78 -6.48
CA LEU A 112 -13.13 -6.72 -7.53
C LEU A 112 -14.31 -7.02 -8.46
N LYS A 113 -15.49 -7.30 -7.89
CA LYS A 113 -16.74 -7.51 -8.66
C LYS A 113 -17.15 -6.28 -9.45
N LYS A 114 -17.11 -5.10 -8.82
CA LYS A 114 -17.46 -3.81 -9.47
C LYS A 114 -16.59 -3.55 -10.69
N HIS A 115 -15.30 -3.85 -10.60
CA HIS A 115 -14.33 -3.64 -11.69
C HIS A 115 -14.20 -4.85 -12.62
N GLY A 116 -14.91 -5.95 -12.39
CA GLY A 116 -14.86 -7.14 -13.25
C GLY A 116 -13.51 -7.84 -13.25
N VAL A 117 -12.76 -7.79 -12.14
CA VAL A 117 -11.45 -8.42 -12.01
C VAL A 117 -11.60 -9.90 -11.65
N VAL A 118 -10.98 -10.78 -12.44
CA VAL A 118 -10.89 -12.22 -12.16
C VAL A 118 -9.63 -12.49 -11.35
N VAL A 119 -9.80 -12.98 -10.12
CA VAL A 119 -8.68 -13.33 -9.24
C VAL A 119 -8.43 -14.82 -9.27
N ARG A 120 -7.15 -15.20 -9.43
CA ARG A 120 -6.64 -16.56 -9.26
C ARG A 120 -5.67 -16.56 -8.09
N THR A 121 -5.76 -17.59 -7.24
CA THR A 121 -4.81 -17.81 -6.15
C THR A 121 -4.03 -19.11 -6.37
N GLU A 122 -2.73 -19.08 -6.13
CA GLU A 122 -1.81 -20.21 -6.13
C GLU A 122 -1.04 -20.18 -4.81
N LEU A 123 -1.65 -20.68 -3.75
CA LEU A 123 -1.09 -20.62 -2.40
C LEU A 123 -0.47 -21.96 -2.01
N ASN A 124 0.77 -21.92 -1.53
CA ASN A 124 1.45 -23.09 -1.01
C ASN A 124 0.88 -23.46 0.36
N GLU A 125 0.21 -24.59 0.47
CA GLU A 125 -0.42 -25.06 1.72
C GLU A 125 0.59 -25.43 2.81
N ALA A 126 1.84 -25.75 2.44
CA ALA A 126 2.92 -26.05 3.38
C ALA A 126 3.68 -24.81 3.86
N LEU A 127 3.11 -23.61 3.71
CA LEU A 127 3.76 -22.38 4.10
C LEU A 127 3.88 -22.26 5.62
N ILE A 128 5.09 -21.96 6.09
CA ILE A 128 5.37 -21.74 7.51
C ILE A 128 4.96 -20.32 7.88
N PRO A 129 4.25 -20.11 9.00
CA PRO A 129 3.92 -18.77 9.47
C PRO A 129 5.18 -17.92 9.70
N VAL A 130 5.10 -16.63 9.38
CA VAL A 130 6.20 -15.69 9.52
C VAL A 130 6.05 -14.84 10.78
N PRO A 131 7.15 -14.49 11.47
CA PRO A 131 7.08 -13.54 12.57
C PRO A 131 6.80 -12.13 12.02
N GLY A 132 5.76 -11.48 12.52
CA GLY A 132 5.45 -10.14 12.01
C GLY A 132 4.29 -9.45 12.69
N ASN A 133 4.07 -8.22 12.28
CA ASN A 133 2.91 -7.45 12.65
C ASN A 133 1.79 -7.68 11.62
N ARG A 134 0.75 -8.40 12.05
CA ARG A 134 -0.36 -8.79 11.19
C ARG A 134 -1.03 -7.59 10.49
N VAL A 135 -1.24 -6.49 11.20
CA VAL A 135 -1.90 -5.29 10.66
C VAL A 135 -1.05 -4.62 9.59
N GLN A 136 0.28 -4.54 9.80
CA GLN A 136 1.20 -3.99 8.82
C GLN A 136 1.31 -4.86 7.57
N LEU A 137 1.37 -6.18 7.73
CA LEU A 137 1.41 -7.11 6.60
C LEU A 137 0.08 -7.11 5.83
N GLN A 138 -1.05 -6.98 6.53
CA GLN A 138 -2.37 -6.77 5.91
C GLN A 138 -2.40 -5.49 5.07
N GLN A 139 -1.82 -4.40 5.59
CA GLN A 139 -1.72 -3.13 4.86
C GLN A 139 -0.89 -3.27 3.58
N VAL A 140 0.23 -4.01 3.63
CA VAL A 140 1.04 -4.29 2.43
C VAL A 140 0.20 -5.01 1.37
N LEU A 141 -0.44 -6.12 1.74
CA LEU A 141 -1.28 -6.89 0.83
C LEU A 141 -2.43 -6.06 0.26
N PHE A 142 -3.13 -5.32 1.11
CA PHE A 142 -4.22 -4.43 0.68
C PHE A 142 -3.74 -3.39 -0.34
N ASN A 143 -2.61 -2.72 -0.08
CA ASN A 143 -2.05 -1.74 -1.01
C ASN A 143 -1.63 -2.36 -2.35
N LEU A 144 -1.02 -3.55 -2.34
CA LEU A 144 -0.62 -4.21 -3.58
C LEU A 144 -1.83 -4.65 -4.40
N VAL A 145 -2.85 -5.23 -3.75
CA VAL A 145 -4.09 -5.67 -4.40
C VAL A 145 -4.88 -4.50 -4.97
N THR A 146 -5.05 -3.40 -4.22
CA THR A 146 -5.75 -2.22 -4.72
C THR A 146 -4.99 -1.54 -5.86
N ASN A 147 -3.66 -1.46 -5.78
CA ASN A 147 -2.84 -0.96 -6.89
C ASN A 147 -3.01 -1.79 -8.17
N ALA A 148 -3.13 -3.12 -8.04
CA ALA A 148 -3.39 -4.02 -9.18
C ALA A 148 -4.78 -3.77 -9.77
N ILE A 149 -5.83 -3.57 -8.94
CA ILE A 149 -7.18 -3.24 -9.42
C ILE A 149 -7.16 -1.94 -10.21
N ASP A 150 -6.53 -0.90 -9.67
CA ASP A 150 -6.43 0.42 -10.32
C ASP A 150 -5.68 0.35 -11.65
N ALA A 151 -4.56 -0.42 -11.71
CA ALA A 151 -3.78 -0.61 -12.93
C ALA A 151 -4.57 -1.29 -14.06
N MET A 152 -5.64 -2.01 -13.71
CA MET A 152 -6.52 -2.72 -14.64
C MET A 152 -7.76 -1.91 -15.05
N GLU A 153 -7.97 -0.71 -14.56
CA GLU A 153 -9.18 0.08 -14.81
C GLU A 153 -9.43 0.32 -16.32
N LEU A 154 -8.38 0.59 -17.08
CA LEU A 154 -8.44 0.93 -18.50
C LEU A 154 -8.19 -0.27 -19.44
N VAL A 155 -8.11 -1.49 -18.94
CA VAL A 155 -7.89 -2.68 -19.77
C VAL A 155 -9.14 -3.56 -19.83
N ALA A 156 -9.32 -4.28 -20.95
CA ALA A 156 -10.49 -5.14 -21.15
C ALA A 156 -10.37 -6.48 -20.41
N ASP A 157 -9.18 -7.07 -20.42
CA ASP A 157 -8.88 -8.36 -19.75
C ASP A 157 -8.23 -8.08 -18.40
N ARG A 158 -9.00 -8.28 -17.32
CA ARG A 158 -8.63 -7.91 -15.95
C ARG A 158 -8.42 -9.15 -15.10
N ARG A 159 -7.17 -9.60 -15.06
CA ARG A 159 -6.77 -10.80 -14.31
C ARG A 159 -5.72 -10.44 -13.26
N MET A 160 -5.94 -10.95 -12.06
CA MET A 160 -5.00 -10.86 -10.95
C MET A 160 -4.61 -12.25 -10.50
N LEU A 161 -3.31 -12.49 -10.32
CA LEU A 161 -2.78 -13.69 -9.69
C LEU A 161 -2.14 -13.31 -8.36
N VAL A 162 -2.57 -13.99 -7.28
CA VAL A 162 -1.91 -13.90 -5.98
C VAL A 162 -1.29 -15.25 -5.66
N LYS A 163 0.01 -15.26 -5.40
CA LYS A 163 0.77 -16.49 -5.20
C LYS A 163 1.61 -16.41 -3.92
N SER A 164 1.74 -17.54 -3.23
CA SER A 164 2.67 -17.69 -2.11
C SER A 164 3.54 -18.93 -2.30
N ASP A 165 4.84 -18.78 -2.11
CA ASP A 165 5.86 -19.82 -2.25
C ASP A 165 6.83 -19.80 -1.07
N LEU A 166 7.46 -20.94 -0.80
CA LEU A 166 8.64 -21.03 0.06
C LEU A 166 9.88 -21.07 -0.84
N GLU A 167 10.77 -20.10 -0.67
CA GLU A 167 12.03 -20.07 -1.41
C GLU A 167 13.05 -21.05 -0.81
N SER A 168 14.02 -21.47 -1.62
CA SER A 168 15.13 -22.31 -1.16
C SER A 168 15.99 -21.64 -0.07
N SER A 169 15.94 -20.33 0.04
CA SER A 169 16.54 -19.54 1.14
C SER A 169 15.84 -19.71 2.49
N GLY A 170 14.66 -20.36 2.53
CA GLY A 170 13.82 -20.44 3.72
C GLY A 170 12.96 -19.19 3.96
N GLU A 171 12.89 -18.28 3.00
CA GLU A 171 11.99 -17.12 3.03
C GLU A 171 10.65 -17.45 2.38
N VAL A 172 9.59 -16.90 2.92
CA VAL A 172 8.29 -16.92 2.25
C VAL A 172 8.22 -15.79 1.25
N ARG A 173 7.87 -16.12 0.01
CA ARG A 173 7.61 -15.15 -1.05
C ARG A 173 6.13 -15.04 -1.33
N VAL A 174 5.63 -13.80 -1.40
CA VAL A 174 4.29 -13.49 -1.91
C VAL A 174 4.43 -12.69 -3.20
N THR A 175 3.62 -13.06 -4.20
CA THR A 175 3.56 -12.41 -5.51
C THR A 175 2.13 -11.92 -5.76
N VAL A 176 2.01 -10.68 -6.23
CA VAL A 176 0.76 -10.12 -6.76
C VAL A 176 1.07 -9.70 -8.20
N GLU A 177 0.42 -10.33 -9.16
CA GLU A 177 0.55 -10.06 -10.60
C GLU A 177 -0.77 -9.56 -11.15
N ASP A 178 -0.73 -8.52 -11.97
CA ASP A 178 -1.88 -7.95 -12.67
C ASP A 178 -1.69 -7.96 -14.19
N SER A 179 -2.78 -7.91 -14.92
CA SER A 179 -2.81 -7.78 -16.37
C SER A 179 -3.01 -6.32 -16.83
N GLY A 180 -2.71 -5.36 -15.97
CA GLY A 180 -2.96 -3.93 -16.20
C GLY A 180 -2.04 -3.26 -17.21
N SER A 181 -1.91 -1.96 -17.09
CA SER A 181 -1.07 -1.12 -17.96
C SER A 181 0.43 -1.39 -17.86
N GLY A 182 0.85 -2.05 -16.76
CA GLY A 182 2.25 -2.33 -16.47
C GLY A 182 3.01 -1.14 -15.87
N ILE A 183 4.33 -1.32 -15.73
CA ILE A 183 5.25 -0.30 -15.21
C ILE A 183 6.30 0.01 -16.28
N ASP A 184 6.47 1.30 -16.62
CA ASP A 184 7.57 1.72 -17.49
C ASP A 184 8.92 1.33 -16.84
N PRO A 185 9.78 0.56 -17.54
CA PRO A 185 11.10 0.18 -17.04
C PRO A 185 11.95 1.36 -16.56
N LYS A 186 11.76 2.55 -17.12
CA LYS A 186 12.50 3.76 -16.73
C LYS A 186 12.17 4.28 -15.34
N VAL A 187 11.00 3.91 -14.80
CA VAL A 187 10.54 4.39 -13.49
C VAL A 187 10.45 3.30 -12.43
N ILE A 188 10.75 2.05 -12.77
CA ILE A 188 10.59 0.89 -11.89
C ILE A 188 11.34 1.04 -10.56
N ASP A 189 12.53 1.64 -10.57
CA ASP A 189 13.31 1.91 -9.35
C ASP A 189 12.72 3.06 -8.53
N ARG A 190 11.95 3.93 -9.17
CA ARG A 190 11.38 5.13 -8.56
C ARG A 190 10.00 4.92 -7.97
N ILE A 191 9.27 3.88 -8.37
CA ILE A 191 7.89 3.63 -7.88
C ILE A 191 7.82 3.43 -6.35
N PHE A 192 8.94 3.09 -5.72
CA PHE A 192 9.06 2.94 -4.26
C PHE A 192 9.59 4.20 -3.57
N THR A 193 9.84 5.27 -4.32
CA THR A 193 10.21 6.57 -3.74
C THR A 193 8.95 7.26 -3.23
N SER A 194 8.99 7.80 -2.02
CA SER A 194 7.84 8.53 -1.47
C SER A 194 7.44 9.69 -2.38
N PHE A 195 6.13 9.88 -2.53
CA PHE A 195 5.50 10.89 -3.39
C PHE A 195 5.68 10.68 -4.90
N PHE A 196 6.28 9.59 -5.33
CA PHE A 196 6.30 9.24 -6.74
C PHE A 196 4.99 8.54 -7.14
N THR A 197 4.27 9.11 -8.08
CA THR A 197 3.02 8.55 -8.61
C THR A 197 2.88 8.83 -10.10
N THR A 198 2.27 7.91 -10.82
CA THR A 198 1.83 8.07 -12.21
C THR A 198 0.32 8.28 -12.31
N LYS A 199 -0.40 8.18 -11.18
CA LYS A 199 -1.86 8.38 -11.09
C LYS A 199 -2.15 9.84 -10.80
N ALA A 200 -3.16 10.43 -11.46
CA ALA A 200 -3.58 11.82 -11.27
C ALA A 200 -3.97 12.10 -9.81
N ASP A 201 -4.64 11.14 -9.16
CA ASP A 201 -5.14 11.26 -7.78
C ASP A 201 -4.31 10.47 -6.75
N GLY A 202 -3.17 9.93 -7.17
CA GLY A 202 -2.32 9.11 -6.31
C GLY A 202 -1.31 9.95 -5.52
N MET A 203 -1.22 9.73 -4.20
CA MET A 203 -0.24 10.38 -3.33
C MET A 203 1.20 9.86 -3.48
N GLY A 204 1.41 8.75 -4.17
CA GLY A 204 2.74 8.14 -4.32
C GLY A 204 3.36 7.61 -3.03
N MET A 205 2.57 7.41 -1.96
CA MET A 205 3.08 6.92 -0.66
C MET A 205 2.86 5.41 -0.44
N GLY A 206 1.89 4.79 -1.08
CA GLY A 206 1.50 3.41 -0.80
C GLY A 206 2.65 2.41 -0.93
N LEU A 207 3.38 2.43 -2.05
CA LEU A 207 4.49 1.51 -2.30
C LEU A 207 5.71 1.79 -1.43
N SER A 208 6.00 3.04 -1.10
CA SER A 208 7.09 3.38 -0.18
C SER A 208 6.82 2.92 1.25
N ILE A 209 5.56 2.97 1.68
CA ILE A 209 5.10 2.42 2.96
C ILE A 209 5.23 0.89 2.94
N CYS A 210 4.77 0.23 1.87
CA CYS A 210 4.92 -1.22 1.72
C CYS A 210 6.38 -1.64 1.85
N ARG A 211 7.30 -0.95 1.16
CA ARG A 211 8.73 -1.22 1.25
C ARG A 211 9.25 -1.05 2.68
N SER A 212 8.92 0.03 3.35
CA SER A 212 9.34 0.29 4.74
C SER A 212 8.82 -0.79 5.70
N ILE A 213 7.57 -1.24 5.53
CA ILE A 213 6.99 -2.32 6.33
C ILE A 213 7.76 -3.63 6.10
N ILE A 214 7.92 -4.04 4.85
CA ILE A 214 8.60 -5.30 4.51
C ILE A 214 10.06 -5.29 4.99
N GLU A 215 10.79 -4.19 4.78
CA GLU A 215 12.17 -4.02 5.27
C GLU A 215 12.24 -4.06 6.81
N SER A 216 11.27 -3.51 7.52
CA SER A 216 11.20 -3.58 8.98
C SER A 216 10.94 -5.00 9.51
N HIS A 217 10.42 -5.89 8.67
CA HIS A 217 10.24 -7.32 8.95
C HIS A 217 11.40 -8.18 8.45
N GLY A 218 12.52 -7.55 8.02
CA GLY A 218 13.70 -8.25 7.52
C GLY A 218 13.56 -8.81 6.10
N GLY A 219 12.50 -8.44 5.39
CA GLY A 219 12.20 -8.87 4.04
C GLY A 219 12.62 -7.87 2.96
N ARG A 220 12.26 -8.18 1.72
CA ARG A 220 12.52 -7.34 0.54
C ARG A 220 11.25 -7.20 -0.30
N LEU A 221 10.97 -6.00 -0.83
CA LEU A 221 9.90 -5.73 -1.79
C LEU A 221 10.48 -5.20 -3.10
N TRP A 222 10.04 -5.78 -4.23
CA TRP A 222 10.43 -5.34 -5.57
C TRP A 222 9.30 -5.53 -6.57
N ALA A 223 9.47 -4.93 -7.75
CA ALA A 223 8.55 -5.09 -8.87
C ALA A 223 9.30 -5.48 -10.14
N SER A 224 8.59 -6.08 -11.07
CA SER A 224 9.05 -6.36 -12.42
C SER A 224 7.90 -6.20 -13.41
N PRO A 225 8.16 -5.94 -14.71
CA PRO A 225 7.13 -6.06 -15.72
C PRO A 225 6.52 -7.46 -15.73
N GLY A 226 5.23 -7.58 -16.04
CA GLY A 226 4.58 -8.85 -16.30
C GLY A 226 5.17 -9.53 -17.55
N ALA A 227 5.00 -10.85 -17.66
CA ALA A 227 5.58 -11.63 -18.75
C ALA A 227 5.07 -11.19 -20.15
N THR A 228 3.82 -10.82 -20.25
CA THR A 228 3.22 -10.34 -21.52
C THR A 228 2.71 -8.92 -21.38
N ARG A 229 2.16 -8.57 -20.22
CA ARG A 229 1.54 -7.29 -19.89
C ARG A 229 1.41 -7.17 -18.38
N GLY A 230 1.13 -5.94 -17.88
CA GLY A 230 0.90 -5.70 -16.47
C GLY A 230 2.17 -5.62 -15.65
N ALA A 231 2.03 -5.75 -14.35
CA ALA A 231 3.12 -5.68 -13.38
C ALA A 231 3.10 -6.87 -12.42
N VAL A 232 4.27 -7.17 -11.88
CA VAL A 232 4.43 -8.21 -10.87
C VAL A 232 5.14 -7.60 -9.67
N PHE A 233 4.45 -7.54 -8.55
CA PHE A 233 5.00 -7.15 -7.26
C PHE A 233 5.32 -8.40 -6.44
N ARG A 234 6.50 -8.43 -5.84
CA ARG A 234 6.94 -9.54 -5.00
C ARG A 234 7.53 -9.01 -3.71
N PHE A 235 7.24 -9.70 -2.62
CA PHE A 235 7.99 -9.49 -1.40
C PHE A 235 8.38 -10.81 -0.75
N THR A 236 9.48 -10.80 -0.01
CA THR A 236 9.91 -11.92 0.83
C THR A 236 9.86 -11.55 2.30
N LEU A 237 9.67 -12.56 3.15
CA LEU A 237 9.75 -12.46 4.60
C LEU A 237 10.47 -13.68 5.17
N PRO A 238 11.37 -13.49 6.17
CA PRO A 238 12.03 -14.61 6.84
C PRO A 238 11.04 -15.41 7.67
N THR A 239 11.16 -16.74 7.68
CA THR A 239 10.31 -17.63 8.48
C THR A 239 10.67 -17.65 9.97
N GLY A 240 11.73 -16.97 10.37
CA GLY A 240 12.24 -17.00 11.75
C GLY A 240 12.95 -18.31 12.12
N ILE A 241 12.95 -19.29 11.25
CA ILE A 241 13.77 -20.50 11.40
C ILE A 241 15.11 -20.16 10.79
N SER A 242 16.04 -19.62 11.59
CA SER A 242 17.46 -19.63 11.22
C SER A 242 17.84 -21.08 10.99
N GLY A 243 18.36 -21.38 9.79
CA GLY A 243 18.88 -22.71 9.49
C GLY A 243 19.88 -23.12 10.57
N GLY A 244 19.38 -23.86 11.54
CA GLY A 244 20.23 -24.60 12.46
C GLY A 244 20.98 -25.62 11.64
N GLU A 245 22.30 -25.56 11.73
CA GLU A 245 23.22 -26.55 11.24
C GLU A 245 22.67 -27.94 11.55
N VAL A 246 22.48 -28.73 10.49
CA VAL A 246 22.34 -30.16 10.62
C VAL A 246 23.76 -30.67 10.89
N GLU A 247 24.06 -31.03 12.15
CA GLU A 247 25.19 -31.88 12.48
C GLU A 247 25.02 -33.27 11.86
#